data_2e83b8bb879688618480f99d95c9f89b
#
_entry.id   2e83b8bb879688618480f99d95c9f89b
#
_cell.length_a   1.000
_cell.length_b   1.000
_cell.length_c   1.000
_cell.angle_alpha   90.00
_cell.angle_beta   90.00
_cell.angle_gamma   90.00
#
_symmetry.space_group_name_H-M   'P 1'
#
loop_
_entity.id
_entity.type
_entity.pdbx_description
1 polymer ?
#
loop_
_entity_poly.entity_id
_entity_poly.type
_entity_poly.pdbx_seq_one_letter_code
_entity_poly.pdbx_strand_id
1 'polypeptide(L)'
;IGFWIANNISSSDINISAPMNDKLAVMLPDSSEVWLNAASQIRYHKSFLNNREIFLEKGEAFFKVKKAQGAPFRVYFRESRIEVTGTEFNIKAGHMESEITLFTGSIKFQAEEGQRELPMQPNERIVYNTQAKSVVRTNIDINEYDWRSSKYRFTNKPLQEFIDFITVSYTHLRAH
;
A
#
# COMPACT_ATOMS: atom_id res chain seq x y z
N ILE A 1 -18.77 10.78 -34.50
CA ILE A 1 -19.20 11.41 -33.24
C ILE A 1 -18.32 10.79 -32.17
N GLY A 2 -17.22 11.50 -31.83
CA GLY A 2 -16.29 11.03 -30.80
C GLY A 2 -16.85 11.33 -29.42
N PHE A 3 -17.04 10.32 -28.60
CA PHE A 3 -17.28 10.48 -27.15
C PHE A 3 -15.97 10.85 -26.47
N TRP A 4 -15.83 12.10 -26.03
CA TRP A 4 -14.83 12.52 -25.06
C TRP A 4 -15.30 12.02 -23.69
N ILE A 5 -14.65 10.99 -23.17
CA ILE A 5 -14.74 10.69 -21.73
C ILE A 5 -13.85 11.73 -21.06
N ALA A 6 -14.46 12.82 -20.62
CA ALA A 6 -13.84 13.74 -19.70
C ALA A 6 -13.60 12.95 -18.39
N ASN A 7 -12.33 12.68 -18.04
CA ASN A 7 -11.96 12.32 -16.69
C ASN A 7 -12.36 13.49 -15.79
N ASN A 8 -13.55 13.40 -15.19
CA ASN A 8 -14.02 14.29 -14.15
C ASN A 8 -13.16 14.05 -12.91
N ILE A 9 -12.00 14.68 -12.84
CA ILE A 9 -11.31 14.90 -11.56
C ILE A 9 -12.19 15.91 -10.85
N SER A 10 -13.04 15.42 -9.97
CA SER A 10 -13.90 16.26 -9.15
C SER A 10 -13.01 17.26 -8.41
N SER A 11 -13.34 18.56 -8.46
CA SER A 11 -12.64 19.62 -7.72
C SER A 11 -12.66 19.43 -6.19
N SER A 12 -13.28 18.35 -5.72
CA SER A 12 -13.41 17.94 -4.31
C SER A 12 -12.43 16.86 -3.88
N ASP A 13 -11.55 16.36 -4.74
CA ASP A 13 -10.54 15.38 -4.39
C ASP A 13 -9.23 16.02 -3.94
N ILE A 14 -8.60 15.43 -2.92
CA ILE A 14 -7.29 15.79 -2.42
C ILE A 14 -6.30 14.76 -2.95
N ASN A 15 -5.30 15.22 -3.71
CA ASN A 15 -4.23 14.40 -4.26
C ASN A 15 -2.93 14.68 -3.50
N ILE A 16 -2.25 13.63 -3.06
CA ILE A 16 -0.98 13.72 -2.32
C ILE A 16 0.03 12.81 -3.00
N SER A 17 1.19 13.36 -3.32
CA SER A 17 2.29 12.64 -3.98
C SER A 17 3.57 12.76 -3.17
N ALA A 18 4.24 11.64 -2.92
CA ALA A 18 5.58 11.64 -2.37
C ALA A 18 6.60 12.08 -3.45
N PRO A 19 7.68 12.77 -3.06
CA PRO A 19 8.78 13.10 -3.96
C PRO A 19 9.39 11.84 -4.61
N MET A 20 10.09 12.03 -5.74
CA MET A 20 10.70 10.90 -6.48
C MET A 20 11.75 10.13 -5.67
N ASN A 21 12.45 10.81 -4.77
CA ASN A 21 13.59 10.25 -4.02
C ASN A 21 13.40 10.31 -2.51
N ASP A 22 12.18 10.55 -2.02
CA ASP A 22 11.92 10.68 -0.59
C ASP A 22 10.55 10.11 -0.22
N LYS A 23 10.39 9.82 1.06
CA LYS A 23 9.15 9.33 1.66
C LYS A 23 8.34 10.49 2.19
N LEU A 24 7.03 10.33 2.25
CA LEU A 24 6.14 11.36 2.79
C LEU A 24 5.18 10.75 3.83
N ALA A 25 5.19 11.27 5.04
CA ALA A 25 4.19 10.93 6.05
C ALA A 25 2.98 11.89 5.96
N VAL A 26 1.80 11.33 5.97
CA VAL A 26 0.52 12.04 5.83
C VAL A 26 -0.39 11.67 6.99
N MET A 27 -0.93 12.66 7.68
CA MET A 27 -2.02 12.48 8.63
C MET A 27 -3.36 12.70 7.92
N LEU A 28 -4.23 11.69 7.94
CA LEU A 28 -5.59 11.78 7.39
C LEU A 28 -6.56 12.49 8.36
N PRO A 29 -7.74 12.97 7.87
CA PRO A 29 -8.71 13.67 8.71
C PRO A 29 -9.27 12.86 9.89
N ASP A 30 -9.25 11.51 9.81
CA ASP A 30 -9.66 10.60 10.89
C ASP A 30 -8.54 10.27 11.87
N SER A 31 -7.39 10.93 11.76
CA SER A 31 -6.15 10.68 12.48
C SER A 31 -5.49 9.32 12.18
N SER A 32 -5.83 8.69 11.07
CA SER A 32 -5.04 7.60 10.50
C SER A 32 -3.76 8.16 9.87
N GLU A 33 -2.69 7.40 9.92
CA GLU A 33 -1.39 7.80 9.38
C GLU A 33 -1.09 6.98 8.13
N VAL A 34 -0.57 7.65 7.10
CA VAL A 34 -0.13 7.01 5.84
C VAL A 34 1.30 7.42 5.55
N TRP A 35 2.19 6.45 5.35
CA TRP A 35 3.54 6.68 4.83
C TRP A 35 3.58 6.29 3.38
N LEU A 36 3.84 7.24 2.52
CA LEU A 36 4.05 7.04 1.08
C LEU A 36 5.53 6.79 0.82
N ASN A 37 5.86 5.72 0.13
CA ASN A 37 7.22 5.51 -0.38
C ASN A 37 7.49 6.48 -1.55
N ALA A 38 8.74 6.60 -1.96
CA ALA A 38 9.16 7.48 -3.07
C ALA A 38 8.26 7.28 -4.33
N ALA A 39 7.92 8.38 -4.98
CA ALA A 39 7.08 8.43 -6.19
C ALA A 39 5.66 7.85 -6.06
N SER A 40 5.19 7.56 -4.85
CA SER A 40 3.84 7.05 -4.58
C SER A 40 2.82 8.18 -4.54
N GLN A 41 1.57 7.85 -4.84
CA GLN A 41 0.49 8.82 -4.89
C GLN A 41 -0.80 8.22 -4.35
N ILE A 42 -1.47 9.01 -3.49
CA ILE A 42 -2.81 8.72 -2.99
C ILE A 42 -3.78 9.84 -3.34
N ARG A 43 -5.05 9.48 -3.37
CA ARG A 43 -6.17 10.42 -3.53
C ARG A 43 -7.30 10.04 -2.59
N TYR A 44 -7.97 11.05 -2.01
CA TYR A 44 -9.19 10.87 -1.25
C TYR A 44 -10.10 12.10 -1.37
N HIS A 45 -11.39 11.92 -1.12
CA HIS A 45 -12.37 13.00 -1.21
C HIS A 45 -12.35 13.90 0.02
N LYS A 46 -12.65 15.20 -0.12
CA LYS A 46 -12.73 16.16 0.99
C LYS A 46 -13.71 15.75 2.09
N SER A 47 -14.77 15.01 1.74
CA SER A 47 -15.71 14.39 2.69
C SER A 47 -15.25 13.03 3.22
N PHE A 48 -13.95 12.77 3.28
CA PHE A 48 -13.35 11.51 3.71
C PHE A 48 -13.93 10.95 5.02
N LEU A 49 -14.26 11.80 5.99
CA LEU A 49 -14.83 11.35 7.26
C LEU A 49 -16.17 10.62 7.14
N ASN A 50 -16.90 10.80 6.03
CA ASN A 50 -18.21 10.17 5.84
C ASN A 50 -18.10 8.71 5.41
N ASN A 51 -17.07 8.36 4.61
CA ASN A 51 -16.93 7.02 4.01
C ASN A 51 -15.55 6.39 4.20
N ARG A 52 -14.52 7.17 4.62
CA ARG A 52 -13.15 6.71 4.89
C ARG A 52 -12.53 5.91 3.73
N GLU A 53 -12.69 6.45 2.51
CA GLU A 53 -12.18 5.84 1.29
C GLU A 53 -10.95 6.58 0.76
N ILE A 54 -9.92 5.81 0.39
CA ILE A 54 -8.67 6.30 -0.17
C ILE A 54 -8.28 5.45 -1.38
N PHE A 55 -7.65 6.09 -2.36
CA PHE A 55 -7.16 5.46 -3.58
C PHE A 55 -5.64 5.54 -3.61
N LEU A 56 -4.97 4.40 -3.62
CA LEU A 56 -3.54 4.31 -3.92
C LEU A 56 -3.39 4.24 -5.44
N GLU A 57 -3.17 5.39 -6.06
CA GLU A 57 -3.12 5.54 -7.51
C GLU A 57 -1.88 4.84 -8.09
N LYS A 58 -0.75 4.90 -7.39
CA LYS A 58 0.49 4.22 -7.74
C LYS A 58 1.47 4.12 -6.58
N GLY A 59 2.40 3.18 -6.70
CA GLY A 59 3.53 3.03 -5.81
C GLY A 59 3.22 2.19 -4.58
N GLU A 60 3.80 2.57 -3.45
CA GLU A 60 3.76 1.82 -2.20
C GLU A 60 3.39 2.72 -1.04
N ALA A 61 2.49 2.24 -0.19
CA ALA A 61 2.04 2.96 0.99
C ALA A 61 1.85 2.03 2.18
N PHE A 62 2.32 2.47 3.33
CA PHE A 62 2.01 1.86 4.62
C PHE A 62 0.89 2.65 5.29
N PHE A 63 -0.08 1.93 5.84
CA PHE A 63 -1.25 2.48 6.51
C PHE A 63 -1.25 2.05 7.98
N LYS A 64 -1.41 3.02 8.86
CA LYS A 64 -1.74 2.80 10.28
C LYS A 64 -3.11 3.40 10.55
N VAL A 65 -4.12 2.56 10.38
CA VAL A 65 -5.52 2.98 10.44
C VAL A 65 -5.98 3.04 11.89
N LYS A 66 -6.49 4.21 12.28
CA LYS A 66 -7.08 4.39 13.60
C LYS A 66 -8.42 3.66 13.67
N LYS A 67 -8.58 2.88 14.74
CA LYS A 67 -9.86 2.22 15.01
C LYS A 67 -10.95 3.27 15.25
N ALA A 68 -12.04 3.17 14.49
CA ALA A 68 -13.20 4.02 14.64
C ALA A 68 -14.47 3.17 14.71
N GLN A 69 -15.46 3.65 15.46
CA GLN A 69 -16.82 3.10 15.41
C GLN A 69 -17.53 3.69 14.19
N GLY A 70 -18.17 2.84 13.39
CA GLY A 70 -18.90 3.28 12.20
C GLY A 70 -18.34 2.72 10.90
N ALA A 71 -18.15 3.59 9.89
CA ALA A 71 -17.71 3.16 8.56
C ALA A 71 -16.32 2.53 8.57
N PRO A 72 -16.15 1.38 7.90
CA PRO A 72 -14.84 0.78 7.70
C PRO A 72 -13.94 1.71 6.89
N PHE A 73 -12.63 1.53 7.04
CA PHE A 73 -11.63 2.20 6.20
C PHE A 73 -11.37 1.35 4.97
N ARG A 74 -11.45 1.95 3.78
CA ARG A 74 -11.28 1.26 2.50
C ARG A 74 -10.12 1.85 1.72
N VAL A 75 -9.29 0.96 1.17
CA VAL A 75 -8.22 1.34 0.22
C VAL A 75 -8.48 0.66 -1.10
N TYR A 76 -8.59 1.47 -2.14
CA TYR A 76 -8.70 1.03 -3.53
C TYR A 76 -7.34 1.17 -4.21
N PHE A 77 -6.93 0.17 -4.95
CA PHE A 77 -5.70 0.18 -5.73
C PHE A 77 -5.85 -0.77 -6.92
N ARG A 78 -5.53 -0.28 -8.09
CA ARG A 78 -5.81 -1.01 -9.33
C ARG A 78 -7.30 -1.40 -9.40
N GLU A 79 -7.58 -2.69 -9.53
CA GLU A 79 -8.93 -3.28 -9.57
C GLU A 79 -9.34 -3.85 -8.20
N SER A 80 -8.44 -3.74 -7.22
CA SER A 80 -8.56 -4.37 -5.91
C SER A 80 -9.02 -3.42 -4.82
N ARG A 81 -9.59 -4.00 -3.76
CA ARG A 81 -10.04 -3.29 -2.57
C ARG A 81 -9.60 -4.00 -1.30
N ILE A 82 -9.23 -3.21 -0.31
CA ILE A 82 -9.03 -3.65 1.07
C ILE A 82 -10.02 -2.94 1.97
N GLU A 83 -10.60 -3.67 2.92
CA GLU A 83 -11.44 -3.13 3.98
C GLU A 83 -10.87 -3.51 5.34
N VAL A 84 -10.74 -2.51 6.24
CA VAL A 84 -10.20 -2.65 7.60
C VAL A 84 -10.97 -1.79 8.61
N THR A 85 -10.80 -2.09 9.92
CA THR A 85 -11.43 -1.32 11.01
C THR A 85 -10.44 -0.66 11.96
N GLY A 86 -9.18 -1.10 11.95
CA GLY A 86 -8.11 -0.60 12.83
C GLY A 86 -6.91 -1.53 12.68
N THR A 87 -6.03 -1.23 11.73
CA THR A 87 -5.10 -2.20 11.15
C THR A 87 -3.84 -1.49 10.70
N GLU A 88 -2.70 -2.14 10.86
CA GLU A 88 -1.43 -1.71 10.25
C GLU A 88 -1.08 -2.66 9.11
N PHE A 89 -0.91 -2.11 7.91
CA PHE A 89 -0.64 -2.89 6.70
C PHE A 89 0.09 -2.07 5.64
N ASN A 90 0.73 -2.76 4.71
CA ASN A 90 1.40 -2.17 3.56
C ASN A 90 0.76 -2.65 2.26
N ILE A 91 0.68 -1.76 1.28
CA ILE A 91 0.30 -2.08 -0.10
C ILE A 91 1.37 -1.59 -1.04
N LYS A 92 1.83 -2.47 -1.93
CA LYS A 92 2.66 -2.14 -3.08
C LYS A 92 1.87 -2.43 -4.35
N ALA A 93 1.38 -1.37 -4.99
CA ALA A 93 0.54 -1.45 -6.18
C ALA A 93 1.40 -1.47 -7.45
N GLY A 94 1.83 -2.65 -7.87
CA GLY A 94 2.54 -2.85 -9.13
C GLY A 94 1.61 -2.97 -10.34
N HIS A 95 2.16 -2.96 -11.56
CA HIS A 95 1.38 -3.09 -12.79
C HIS A 95 0.85 -4.51 -13.00
N MET A 96 1.69 -5.51 -12.81
CA MET A 96 1.34 -6.93 -13.01
C MET A 96 1.00 -7.62 -11.70
N GLU A 97 1.61 -7.16 -10.60
CA GLU A 97 1.44 -7.75 -9.28
C GLU A 97 1.23 -6.66 -8.25
N SER A 98 0.29 -6.91 -7.35
CA SER A 98 0.09 -6.11 -6.15
C SER A 98 0.40 -6.95 -4.92
N GLU A 99 1.12 -6.37 -3.97
CA GLU A 99 1.52 -7.04 -2.73
C GLU A 99 0.84 -6.36 -1.54
N ILE A 100 0.24 -7.14 -0.68
CA ILE A 100 -0.41 -6.70 0.55
C ILE A 100 0.25 -7.43 1.72
N THR A 101 0.75 -6.68 2.70
CA THR A 101 1.37 -7.22 3.91
C THR A 101 0.60 -6.73 5.12
N LEU A 102 0.16 -7.65 5.97
CA LEU A 102 -0.58 -7.35 7.20
C LEU A 102 0.33 -7.48 8.43
N PHE A 103 0.45 -6.39 9.18
CA PHE A 103 1.25 -6.32 10.41
C PHE A 103 0.40 -6.55 11.67
N THR A 104 -0.69 -5.80 11.83
CA THR A 104 -1.60 -5.93 12.97
C THR A 104 -3.04 -5.77 12.54
N GLY A 105 -3.98 -6.37 13.28
CA GLY A 105 -5.41 -6.28 13.01
C GLY A 105 -5.90 -7.34 12.03
N SER A 106 -6.81 -6.97 11.15
CA SER A 106 -7.39 -7.86 10.12
C SER A 106 -7.73 -7.11 8.84
N ILE A 107 -7.59 -7.78 7.73
CA ILE A 107 -7.93 -7.29 6.39
C ILE A 107 -8.97 -8.20 5.76
N LYS A 108 -9.91 -7.58 5.03
CA LYS A 108 -10.70 -8.23 3.99
C LYS A 108 -10.17 -7.72 2.64
N PHE A 109 -9.52 -8.58 1.91
CA PHE A 109 -8.98 -8.29 0.57
C PHE A 109 -9.95 -8.81 -0.49
N GLN A 110 -10.28 -7.96 -1.46
CA GLN A 110 -11.06 -8.30 -2.65
C GLN A 110 -10.22 -7.97 -3.87
N ALA A 111 -9.87 -8.98 -4.67
CA ALA A 111 -8.98 -8.83 -5.81
C ALA A 111 -9.63 -8.04 -6.95
N GLU A 112 -10.92 -8.29 -7.21
CA GLU A 112 -11.73 -7.58 -8.22
C GLU A 112 -13.15 -7.42 -7.70
N GLU A 113 -13.86 -6.44 -8.23
CA GLU A 113 -15.26 -6.21 -7.88
C GLU A 113 -16.11 -7.48 -8.17
N GLY A 114 -16.96 -7.84 -7.22
CA GLY A 114 -17.81 -9.04 -7.31
C GLY A 114 -17.12 -10.37 -6.94
N GLN A 115 -15.80 -10.40 -6.77
CA GLN A 115 -15.10 -11.58 -6.27
C GLN A 115 -15.25 -11.73 -4.75
N ARG A 116 -15.00 -12.96 -4.30
CA ARG A 116 -15.02 -13.29 -2.87
C ARG A 116 -13.95 -12.53 -2.11
N GLU A 117 -14.32 -11.99 -0.95
CA GLU A 117 -13.37 -11.42 0.00
C GLU A 117 -12.48 -12.49 0.62
N LEU A 118 -11.18 -12.24 0.66
CA LEU A 118 -10.17 -13.07 1.28
C LEU A 118 -9.75 -12.43 2.61
N PRO A 119 -10.02 -13.07 3.75
CA PRO A 119 -9.55 -12.56 5.03
C PRO A 119 -8.03 -12.77 5.14
N MET A 120 -7.34 -11.79 5.74
CA MET A 120 -5.92 -11.89 6.12
C MET A 120 -5.75 -11.77 7.62
N GLN A 121 -4.73 -12.45 8.14
CA GLN A 121 -4.29 -12.41 9.53
C GLN A 121 -2.90 -11.76 9.65
N PRO A 122 -2.50 -11.26 10.83
CA PRO A 122 -1.18 -10.71 11.05
C PRO A 122 -0.07 -11.68 10.61
N ASN A 123 1.03 -11.11 10.10
CA ASN A 123 2.18 -11.81 9.52
C ASN A 123 1.91 -12.51 8.20
N GLU A 124 0.78 -12.25 7.56
CA GLU A 124 0.51 -12.74 6.22
C GLU A 124 0.85 -11.69 5.16
N ARG A 125 1.32 -12.19 4.02
CA ARG A 125 1.49 -11.46 2.78
C ARG A 125 0.72 -12.13 1.67
N ILE A 126 -0.04 -11.34 0.91
CA ILE A 126 -0.69 -11.74 -0.34
C ILE A 126 0.01 -11.05 -1.50
N VAL A 127 0.32 -11.82 -2.54
CA VAL A 127 0.72 -11.34 -3.86
C VAL A 127 -0.40 -11.69 -4.84
N TYR A 128 -1.03 -10.68 -5.43
CA TYR A 128 -2.05 -10.83 -6.45
C TYR A 128 -1.49 -10.50 -7.82
N ASN A 129 -1.51 -11.47 -8.73
CA ASN A 129 -1.14 -11.28 -10.13
C ASN A 129 -2.39 -10.95 -10.96
N THR A 130 -2.43 -9.75 -11.55
CA THR A 130 -3.59 -9.22 -12.28
C THR A 130 -3.83 -9.94 -13.61
N GLN A 131 -2.79 -10.44 -14.28
CA GLN A 131 -2.92 -11.18 -15.54
C GLN A 131 -3.36 -12.63 -15.32
N ALA A 132 -2.70 -13.32 -14.39
CA ALA A 132 -3.00 -14.71 -14.08
C ALA A 132 -4.25 -14.86 -13.20
N LYS A 133 -4.81 -13.76 -12.65
CA LYS A 133 -5.91 -13.75 -11.69
C LYS A 133 -5.65 -14.68 -10.50
N SER A 134 -4.39 -14.80 -10.10
CA SER A 134 -3.93 -15.71 -9.07
C SER A 134 -3.49 -14.99 -7.81
N VAL A 135 -3.76 -15.61 -6.68
CA VAL A 135 -3.38 -15.15 -5.34
C VAL A 135 -2.39 -16.13 -4.74
N VAL A 136 -1.22 -15.65 -4.36
CA VAL A 136 -0.25 -16.39 -3.56
C VAL A 136 -0.22 -15.82 -2.16
N ARG A 137 -0.38 -16.67 -1.14
CA ARG A 137 -0.32 -16.29 0.27
C ARG A 137 0.90 -16.91 0.93
N THR A 138 1.65 -16.11 1.69
CA THR A 138 2.83 -16.53 2.43
C THR A 138 2.82 -15.92 3.83
N ASN A 139 3.44 -16.60 4.79
CA ASN A 139 3.77 -16.01 6.10
C ASN A 139 5.12 -15.30 6.00
N ILE A 140 5.25 -14.18 6.67
CA ILE A 140 6.48 -13.38 6.68
C ILE A 140 6.91 -13.07 8.11
N ASP A 141 8.20 -12.87 8.30
CA ASP A 141 8.70 -12.19 9.50
C ASP A 141 8.61 -10.68 9.31
N ILE A 142 7.64 -10.04 9.96
CA ILE A 142 7.42 -8.59 9.88
C ILE A 142 8.58 -7.77 10.42
N ASN A 143 9.44 -8.34 11.26
CA ASN A 143 10.62 -7.63 11.77
C ASN A 143 11.67 -7.40 10.68
N GLU A 144 11.64 -8.16 9.60
CA GLU A 144 12.51 -8.00 8.44
C GLU A 144 11.95 -7.02 7.39
N TYR A 145 10.67 -6.63 7.51
CA TYR A 145 9.96 -5.84 6.51
C TYR A 145 9.50 -4.49 7.06
N ASP A 146 10.43 -3.54 7.23
CA ASP A 146 10.05 -2.16 7.54
C ASP A 146 10.87 -1.13 6.74
N TRP A 147 10.37 -0.81 5.55
CA TRP A 147 10.98 0.21 4.69
C TRP A 147 10.79 1.65 5.25
N ARG A 148 9.94 1.87 6.23
CA ARG A 148 9.69 3.18 6.85
C ARG A 148 10.89 3.64 7.67
N SER A 149 11.52 2.70 8.39
CA SER A 149 12.78 2.96 9.06
C SER A 149 13.90 2.91 8.01
N SER A 150 14.75 3.94 7.97
CA SER A 150 15.97 3.91 7.14
C SER A 150 17.00 2.88 7.65
N LYS A 151 16.62 2.05 8.61
CA LYS A 151 17.46 1.01 9.21
C LYS A 151 16.99 -0.33 8.67
N TYR A 152 17.78 -0.91 7.78
CA TYR A 152 17.65 -2.31 7.43
C TYR A 152 18.14 -3.17 8.60
N ARG A 153 17.25 -3.99 9.17
CA ARG A 153 17.62 -4.93 10.22
C ARG A 153 17.88 -6.29 9.60
N PHE A 154 19.13 -6.68 9.54
CA PHE A 154 19.54 -8.03 9.14
C PHE A 154 19.71 -8.87 10.40
N THR A 155 18.70 -9.67 10.76
CA THR A 155 18.76 -10.56 11.92
C THR A 155 19.00 -11.98 11.41
N ASN A 156 20.15 -12.58 11.80
CA ASN A 156 20.54 -13.96 11.47
C ASN A 156 20.65 -14.31 9.97
N LYS A 157 20.90 -13.32 9.10
CA LYS A 157 21.17 -13.58 7.68
C LYS A 157 22.65 -13.71 7.40
N PRO A 158 23.06 -14.58 6.45
CA PRO A 158 24.46 -14.70 6.03
C PRO A 158 25.02 -13.34 5.57
N LEU A 159 26.27 -13.09 5.88
CA LEU A 159 26.98 -11.85 5.49
C LEU A 159 26.90 -11.60 3.98
N GLN A 160 26.82 -12.65 3.17
CA GLN A 160 26.72 -12.56 1.72
C GLN A 160 25.44 -11.87 1.27
N GLU A 161 24.29 -12.14 1.88
CA GLU A 161 23.03 -11.45 1.56
C GLU A 161 23.11 -9.96 1.87
N PHE A 162 23.83 -9.58 2.92
CA PHE A 162 24.09 -8.17 3.25
C PHE A 162 24.97 -7.48 2.21
N ILE A 163 26.04 -8.16 1.75
CA ILE A 163 26.94 -7.65 0.70
C ILE A 163 26.18 -7.49 -0.63
N ASP A 164 25.37 -8.46 -1.02
CA ASP A 164 24.58 -8.43 -2.24
C ASP A 164 23.57 -7.30 -2.21
N PHE A 165 22.89 -7.08 -1.08
CA PHE A 165 21.98 -5.96 -0.87
C PHE A 165 22.67 -4.60 -1.00
N ILE A 166 23.83 -4.40 -0.36
CA ILE A 166 24.59 -3.15 -0.46
C ILE A 166 25.05 -2.94 -1.90
N THR A 167 25.53 -3.97 -2.56
CA THR A 167 26.04 -3.89 -3.93
C THR A 167 24.95 -3.46 -4.90
N VAL A 168 23.74 -4.03 -4.80
CA VAL A 168 22.58 -3.64 -5.61
C VAL A 168 22.14 -2.21 -5.32
N SER A 169 22.11 -1.80 -4.05
CA SER A 169 21.72 -0.45 -3.65
C SER A 169 22.71 0.63 -4.10
N TYR A 170 24.01 0.33 -4.07
CA TYR A 170 25.06 1.28 -4.49
C TYR A 170 25.25 1.39 -6.01
N THR A 171 24.94 0.35 -6.79
CA THR A 171 25.01 0.44 -8.25
C THR A 171 23.94 1.36 -8.84
N HIS A 172 22.77 1.50 -8.19
CA HIS A 172 21.76 2.47 -8.59
C HIS A 172 22.08 3.92 -8.26
N LEU A 173 22.97 4.19 -7.28
CA LEU A 173 23.40 5.54 -6.91
C LEU A 173 24.54 6.11 -7.79
N ARG A 174 25.21 5.29 -8.59
CA ARG A 174 26.30 5.71 -9.49
C ARG A 174 25.90 5.95 -10.95
N ALA A 175 24.63 5.81 -11.30
CA ALA A 175 24.12 5.95 -12.66
C ALA A 175 23.44 7.32 -12.93
N HIS A 176 23.82 8.37 -12.16
CA HIS A 176 23.44 9.76 -12.42
C HIS A 176 24.63 10.69 -12.29
#